data_9fc2aa5ba14214e076d4d27ebb2eb78c
#
_entry.id   9fc2aa5ba14214e076d4d27ebb2eb78c
#
_cell.length_a   1.000
_cell.length_b   1.000
_cell.length_c   1.000
_cell.angle_alpha   90.00
_cell.angle_beta   90.00
_cell.angle_gamma   90.00
#
_symmetry.space_group_name_H-M   'P 1'
#
loop_
_entity.id
_entity.type
_entity.pdbx_description
1 polymer ?
#
loop_
_entity_poly.entity_id
_entity_poly.type
_entity_poly.pdbx_seq_one_letter_code
_entity_poly.pdbx_strand_id
1 'polypeptide(L)'
;MTSAKLAPSILSADFAELADEVERVAAEADLLHVDVMDGHFVPNLTIGPPVVKSLRKRTDLHLDCHLMVDNPGDLLEDFADAGADGCTVHIELGDPRPLFARMRDLGMRVGLTHNPETPVDAVLPYVEDIDVLLFMSVHPGFGGQVFIPSVLDKLTTARRVVDERGLAVELEIDGGINRETAPRAAAAGADILVAGSAIFHADDPAAAARQIRDAAWPDQH
;
A
#
# COMPACT_ATOMS: atom_id res chain seq x y z
N MET A 1 -15.13 13.31 -3.36
CA MET A 1 -13.93 13.93 -2.76
C MET A 1 -12.97 12.78 -2.54
N THR A 2 -11.79 12.84 -3.13
CA THR A 2 -10.74 11.86 -2.91
C THR A 2 -10.35 11.87 -1.43
N SER A 3 -10.22 10.69 -0.84
CA SER A 3 -9.77 10.53 0.54
C SER A 3 -8.26 10.70 0.57
N ALA A 4 -7.75 11.73 1.23
CA ALA A 4 -6.30 11.93 1.37
C ALA A 4 -5.79 11.11 2.55
N LYS A 5 -5.13 9.99 2.29
CA LYS A 5 -4.66 9.05 3.30
C LYS A 5 -3.15 8.86 3.25
N LEU A 6 -2.53 8.78 4.41
CA LEU A 6 -1.13 8.41 4.57
C LEU A 6 -1.02 7.01 5.19
N ALA A 7 -0.24 6.16 4.53
CA ALA A 7 0.05 4.79 4.92
C ALA A 7 1.55 4.62 5.24
N PRO A 8 2.00 4.76 6.48
CA PRO A 8 3.36 4.41 6.83
C PRO A 8 3.66 2.94 6.54
N SER A 9 4.68 2.64 5.69
CA SER A 9 5.13 1.27 5.45
C SER A 9 6.07 0.84 6.57
N ILE A 10 5.63 -0.15 7.34
CA ILE A 10 6.40 -0.70 8.45
C ILE A 10 7.65 -1.47 8.01
N LEU A 11 7.85 -1.71 6.71
CA LEU A 11 9.08 -2.32 6.18
C LEU A 11 10.34 -1.52 6.56
N SER A 12 10.20 -0.22 6.78
CA SER A 12 11.32 0.67 7.15
C SER A 12 11.43 0.92 8.66
N ALA A 13 10.54 0.35 9.47
CA ALA A 13 10.58 0.46 10.93
C ALA A 13 11.60 -0.51 11.55
N ASP A 14 12.00 -0.28 12.79
CA ASP A 14 12.75 -1.27 13.55
C ASP A 14 11.84 -2.42 13.96
N PHE A 15 12.05 -3.60 13.39
CA PHE A 15 11.23 -4.78 13.66
C PHE A 15 11.36 -5.28 15.10
N ALA A 16 12.45 -4.95 15.81
CA ALA A 16 12.61 -5.30 17.21
C ALA A 16 11.71 -4.46 18.14
N GLU A 17 11.32 -3.25 17.68
CA GLU A 17 10.50 -2.28 18.43
C GLU A 17 9.24 -1.88 17.65
N LEU A 18 8.76 -2.74 16.77
CA LEU A 18 7.73 -2.43 15.76
C LEU A 18 6.46 -1.79 16.35
N ALA A 19 6.01 -2.24 17.51
CA ALA A 19 4.82 -1.69 18.15
C ALA A 19 5.02 -0.23 18.59
N ASP A 20 6.19 0.09 19.12
CA ASP A 20 6.53 1.44 19.58
C ASP A 20 6.77 2.36 18.37
N GLU A 21 7.38 1.84 17.30
CA GLU A 21 7.53 2.56 16.04
C GLU A 21 6.17 2.93 15.43
N VAL A 22 5.20 2.02 15.44
CA VAL A 22 3.82 2.28 14.98
C VAL A 22 3.14 3.32 15.86
N GLU A 23 3.30 3.24 17.20
CA GLU A 23 2.70 4.21 18.13
C GLU A 23 3.21 5.63 17.87
N ARG A 24 4.48 5.80 17.49
CA ARG A 24 5.07 7.11 17.15
C ARG A 24 4.41 7.79 15.97
N VAL A 25 3.84 7.05 15.02
CA VAL A 25 3.22 7.59 13.79
C VAL A 25 1.70 7.49 13.78
N ALA A 26 1.09 6.78 14.75
CA ALA A 26 -0.33 6.44 14.74
C ALA A 26 -1.28 7.66 14.64
N ALA A 27 -0.92 8.80 15.23
CA ALA A 27 -1.72 10.02 15.16
C ALA A 27 -1.74 10.67 13.76
N GLU A 28 -0.77 10.35 12.92
CA GLU A 28 -0.60 10.90 11.58
C GLU A 28 -0.91 9.87 10.47
N ALA A 29 -1.17 8.62 10.84
CA ALA A 29 -1.47 7.53 9.92
C ALA A 29 -2.97 7.29 9.80
N ASP A 30 -3.45 7.02 8.59
CA ASP A 30 -4.83 6.57 8.35
C ASP A 30 -4.91 5.04 8.28
N LEU A 31 -3.82 4.40 7.87
CA LEU A 31 -3.65 2.96 7.80
C LEU A 31 -2.15 2.63 7.91
N LEU A 32 -1.82 1.36 8.06
CA LEU A 32 -0.44 0.87 8.01
C LEU A 32 -0.27 -0.03 6.79
N HIS A 33 0.78 0.19 6.02
CA HIS A 33 1.16 -0.66 4.91
C HIS A 33 2.17 -1.73 5.35
N VAL A 34 1.85 -2.99 5.05
CA VAL A 34 2.55 -4.17 5.53
C VAL A 34 3.11 -4.94 4.35
N ASP A 35 4.39 -4.75 4.03
CA ASP A 35 5.08 -5.40 2.91
C ASP A 35 5.49 -6.83 3.26
N VAL A 36 4.82 -7.82 2.66
CA VAL A 36 5.03 -9.25 2.87
C VAL A 36 5.79 -9.84 1.70
N MET A 37 6.97 -10.39 1.94
CA MET A 37 7.87 -10.94 0.93
C MET A 37 8.31 -12.35 1.29
N ASP A 38 8.35 -13.27 0.33
CA ASP A 38 8.63 -14.70 0.52
C ASP A 38 10.03 -15.16 0.07
N GLY A 39 10.82 -14.24 -0.51
CA GLY A 39 12.13 -14.59 -1.09
C GLY A 39 12.07 -15.31 -2.44
N HIS A 40 10.88 -15.44 -3.05
CA HIS A 40 10.65 -16.07 -4.34
C HIS A 40 10.07 -15.09 -5.35
N PHE A 41 8.91 -14.51 -5.09
CA PHE A 41 8.33 -13.46 -5.92
C PHE A 41 9.26 -12.23 -6.03
N VAL A 42 9.90 -11.87 -4.90
CA VAL A 42 10.98 -10.86 -4.81
C VAL A 42 12.17 -11.43 -4.05
N PRO A 43 13.42 -10.94 -4.32
CA PRO A 43 14.64 -11.48 -3.69
C PRO A 43 14.85 -10.97 -2.25
N ASN A 44 13.80 -10.88 -1.46
CA ASN A 44 13.82 -10.46 -0.06
C ASN A 44 12.79 -11.25 0.75
N LEU A 45 13.02 -11.42 2.02
CA LEU A 45 12.12 -12.07 2.98
C LEU A 45 11.85 -11.09 4.12
N THR A 46 10.57 -10.86 4.44
CA THR A 46 10.21 -9.87 5.47
C THR A 46 9.40 -10.49 6.61
N ILE A 47 8.12 -10.26 6.64
CA ILE A 47 7.21 -10.62 7.74
C ILE A 47 6.01 -11.41 7.21
N GLY A 48 5.22 -11.95 8.12
CA GLY A 48 4.04 -12.73 7.77
C GLY A 48 2.95 -12.63 8.84
N PRO A 49 1.91 -13.49 8.79
CA PRO A 49 0.74 -13.45 9.66
C PRO A 49 1.06 -13.36 11.17
N PRO A 50 2.10 -14.02 11.72
CA PRO A 50 2.43 -13.90 13.15
C PRO A 50 2.77 -12.46 13.59
N VAL A 51 3.43 -11.68 12.73
CA VAL A 51 3.77 -10.27 13.01
C VAL A 51 2.51 -9.42 12.94
N VAL A 52 1.67 -9.59 11.90
CA VAL A 52 0.36 -8.92 11.77
C VAL A 52 -0.50 -9.18 13.01
N LYS A 53 -0.61 -10.44 13.46
CA LYS A 53 -1.34 -10.83 14.67
C LYS A 53 -0.81 -10.18 15.95
N SER A 54 0.48 -9.97 16.04
CA SER A 54 1.10 -9.30 17.18
C SER A 54 0.84 -7.80 17.13
N LEU A 55 0.92 -7.20 15.95
CA LEU A 55 0.69 -5.79 15.72
C LEU A 55 -0.78 -5.41 15.93
N ARG A 56 -1.73 -6.26 15.48
CA ARG A 56 -3.19 -6.05 15.67
C ARG A 56 -3.59 -5.85 17.14
N LYS A 57 -2.83 -6.41 18.09
CA LYS A 57 -3.08 -6.22 19.53
C LYS A 57 -2.64 -4.85 20.05
N ARG A 58 -1.92 -4.10 19.26
CA ARG A 58 -1.28 -2.82 19.64
C ARG A 58 -1.85 -1.62 18.88
N THR A 59 -2.61 -1.84 17.82
CA THR A 59 -3.18 -0.76 17.01
C THR A 59 -4.56 -1.14 16.46
N ASP A 60 -5.45 -0.14 16.35
CA ASP A 60 -6.73 -0.26 15.65
C ASP A 60 -6.66 0.31 14.22
N LEU A 61 -5.50 0.78 13.77
CA LEU A 61 -5.30 1.24 12.40
C LEU A 61 -5.58 0.11 11.41
N HIS A 62 -6.11 0.44 10.25
CA HIS A 62 -6.30 -0.50 9.16
C HIS A 62 -4.95 -1.09 8.72
N LEU A 63 -4.85 -2.42 8.70
CA LEU A 63 -3.66 -3.14 8.26
C LEU A 63 -3.84 -3.58 6.80
N ASP A 64 -3.20 -2.87 5.89
CA ASP A 64 -3.17 -3.16 4.46
C ASP A 64 -1.95 -4.01 4.13
N CYS A 65 -2.16 -5.29 3.79
CA CYS A 65 -1.10 -6.25 3.57
C CYS A 65 -0.80 -6.40 2.07
N HIS A 66 0.35 -5.91 1.64
CA HIS A 66 0.85 -6.04 0.27
C HIS A 66 1.62 -7.35 0.10
N LEU A 67 1.05 -8.29 -0.64
CA LEU A 67 1.56 -9.66 -0.77
C LEU A 67 2.46 -9.82 -2.00
N MET A 68 3.76 -9.66 -1.82
CA MET A 68 4.82 -9.97 -2.79
C MET A 68 5.28 -11.42 -2.60
N VAL A 69 4.38 -12.37 -2.87
CA VAL A 69 4.57 -13.81 -2.65
C VAL A 69 4.05 -14.61 -3.84
N ASP A 70 4.66 -15.76 -4.15
CA ASP A 70 4.27 -16.61 -5.29
C ASP A 70 2.88 -17.25 -5.13
N ASN A 71 2.47 -17.56 -3.88
CA ASN A 71 1.23 -18.28 -3.58
C ASN A 71 0.35 -17.50 -2.57
N PRO A 72 -0.16 -16.31 -2.89
CA PRO A 72 -0.95 -15.52 -1.94
C PRO A 72 -2.21 -16.25 -1.47
N GLY A 73 -2.83 -17.07 -2.33
CA GLY A 73 -4.03 -17.84 -2.00
C GLY A 73 -3.89 -18.76 -0.79
N ASP A 74 -2.71 -19.30 -0.57
CA ASP A 74 -2.43 -20.19 0.56
C ASP A 74 -2.33 -19.43 1.90
N LEU A 75 -2.16 -18.10 1.85
CA LEU A 75 -1.90 -17.25 3.02
C LEU A 75 -3.09 -16.36 3.42
N LEU A 76 -4.08 -16.16 2.53
CA LEU A 76 -5.18 -15.20 2.76
C LEU A 76 -5.95 -15.49 4.06
N GLU A 77 -6.20 -16.76 4.37
CA GLU A 77 -6.92 -17.15 5.59
C GLU A 77 -6.09 -16.82 6.84
N ASP A 78 -4.80 -17.12 6.81
CA ASP A 78 -3.89 -16.82 7.92
C ASP A 78 -3.75 -15.29 8.15
N PHE A 79 -3.77 -14.48 7.10
CA PHE A 79 -3.77 -13.01 7.21
C PHE A 79 -5.09 -12.49 7.78
N ALA A 80 -6.23 -13.01 7.34
CA ALA A 80 -7.54 -12.66 7.90
C ALA A 80 -7.62 -13.01 9.40
N ASP A 81 -7.20 -14.22 9.78
CA ASP A 81 -7.15 -14.68 11.18
C ASP A 81 -6.13 -13.88 12.03
N ALA A 82 -5.12 -13.34 11.40
CA ALA A 82 -4.15 -12.46 12.05
C ALA A 82 -4.71 -11.04 12.28
N GLY A 83 -5.82 -10.68 11.61
CA GLY A 83 -6.46 -9.36 11.73
C GLY A 83 -6.02 -8.36 10.66
N ALA A 84 -5.60 -8.83 9.49
CA ALA A 84 -5.45 -7.98 8.31
C ALA A 84 -6.83 -7.49 7.85
N ASP A 85 -6.94 -6.20 7.52
CA ASP A 85 -8.18 -5.59 7.05
C ASP A 85 -8.31 -5.63 5.52
N GLY A 86 -7.19 -5.78 4.81
CA GLY A 86 -7.11 -5.92 3.36
C GLY A 86 -5.84 -6.62 2.93
N CYS A 87 -5.90 -7.22 1.73
CA CYS A 87 -4.73 -7.76 1.05
C CYS A 87 -4.67 -7.25 -0.39
N THR A 88 -3.46 -6.90 -0.83
CA THR A 88 -3.15 -6.49 -2.20
C THR A 88 -2.28 -7.54 -2.86
N VAL A 89 -2.69 -8.04 -4.03
CA VAL A 89 -2.00 -9.09 -4.80
C VAL A 89 -1.55 -8.58 -6.15
N HIS A 90 -0.51 -9.19 -6.71
CA HIS A 90 0.09 -8.81 -7.98
C HIS A 90 -0.61 -9.44 -9.18
N ILE A 91 -0.88 -8.63 -10.23
CA ILE A 91 -1.45 -9.11 -11.51
C ILE A 91 -0.50 -10.07 -12.24
N GLU A 92 0.78 -9.97 -11.98
CA GLU A 92 1.82 -10.82 -12.57
C GLU A 92 1.67 -12.31 -12.21
N LEU A 93 0.87 -12.62 -11.19
CA LEU A 93 0.54 -14.00 -10.78
C LEU A 93 -0.54 -14.66 -11.66
N GLY A 94 -1.15 -13.93 -12.59
CA GLY A 94 -2.20 -14.43 -13.50
C GLY A 94 -3.59 -13.88 -13.18
N ASP A 95 -4.67 -14.62 -13.46
CA ASP A 95 -6.05 -14.16 -13.20
C ASP A 95 -6.31 -13.98 -11.70
N PRO A 96 -6.54 -12.75 -11.22
CA PRO A 96 -6.67 -12.48 -9.78
C PRO A 96 -8.07 -12.77 -9.21
N ARG A 97 -9.09 -13.02 -10.05
CA ARG A 97 -10.50 -13.15 -9.61
C ARG A 97 -10.73 -14.21 -8.54
N PRO A 98 -10.08 -15.41 -8.58
CA PRO A 98 -10.22 -16.38 -7.50
C PRO A 98 -9.72 -15.85 -6.14
N LEU A 99 -8.65 -15.03 -6.15
CA LEU A 99 -8.12 -14.39 -4.95
C LEU A 99 -9.05 -13.29 -4.43
N PHE A 100 -9.66 -12.50 -5.33
CA PHE A 100 -10.65 -11.48 -4.96
C PHE A 100 -11.86 -12.10 -4.27
N ALA A 101 -12.41 -13.18 -4.84
CA ALA A 101 -13.53 -13.90 -4.23
C ALA A 101 -13.15 -14.39 -2.83
N ARG A 102 -11.95 -14.99 -2.67
CA ARG A 102 -11.49 -15.46 -1.37
C ARG A 102 -11.32 -14.34 -0.35
N MET A 103 -10.73 -13.19 -0.72
CA MET A 103 -10.62 -12.03 0.16
C MET A 103 -11.99 -11.52 0.61
N ARG A 104 -12.97 -11.43 -0.32
CA ARG A 104 -14.35 -11.03 0.00
C ARG A 104 -15.02 -12.00 0.99
N ASP A 105 -14.87 -13.31 0.77
CA ASP A 105 -15.41 -14.34 1.67
C ASP A 105 -14.83 -14.25 3.08
N LEU A 106 -13.58 -13.80 3.19
CA LEU A 106 -12.87 -13.57 4.46
C LEU A 106 -13.16 -12.20 5.08
N GLY A 107 -13.97 -11.36 4.42
CA GLY A 107 -14.34 -10.03 4.91
C GLY A 107 -13.24 -8.97 4.76
N MET A 108 -12.20 -9.25 3.97
CA MET A 108 -11.10 -8.33 3.71
C MET A 108 -11.40 -7.40 2.52
N ARG A 109 -10.79 -6.20 2.54
CA ARG A 109 -10.69 -5.36 1.35
C ARG A 109 -9.81 -6.03 0.30
N VAL A 110 -10.17 -5.80 -0.96
CA VAL A 110 -9.49 -6.40 -2.12
C VAL A 110 -8.61 -5.37 -2.78
N GLY A 111 -7.30 -5.63 -2.79
CA GLY A 111 -6.31 -4.82 -3.48
C GLY A 111 -5.70 -5.57 -4.68
N LEU A 112 -5.42 -4.82 -5.74
CA LEU A 112 -4.66 -5.28 -6.91
C LEU A 112 -3.50 -4.33 -7.16
N THR A 113 -2.35 -4.89 -7.51
CA THR A 113 -1.16 -4.10 -7.87
C THR A 113 -0.48 -4.64 -9.13
N HIS A 114 0.46 -3.86 -9.64
CA HIS A 114 1.30 -4.23 -10.77
C HIS A 114 2.70 -3.62 -10.65
N ASN A 115 3.69 -4.29 -11.23
CA ASN A 115 5.06 -3.80 -11.31
C ASN A 115 5.16 -2.53 -12.19
N PRO A 116 6.21 -1.71 -12.01
CA PRO A 116 6.39 -0.49 -12.80
C PRO A 116 6.42 -0.71 -14.32
N GLU A 117 6.86 -1.87 -14.80
CA GLU A 117 6.92 -2.21 -16.22
C GLU A 117 5.57 -2.67 -16.77
N THR A 118 4.72 -3.28 -15.94
CA THR A 118 3.42 -3.82 -16.37
C THR A 118 2.51 -2.68 -16.82
N PRO A 119 1.94 -2.74 -18.04
CA PRO A 119 1.02 -1.72 -18.51
C PRO A 119 -0.22 -1.59 -17.62
N VAL A 120 -0.73 -0.38 -17.45
CA VAL A 120 -1.95 -0.13 -16.65
C VAL A 120 -3.17 -0.87 -17.24
N ASP A 121 -3.20 -1.11 -18.54
CA ASP A 121 -4.26 -1.87 -19.21
C ASP A 121 -4.39 -3.32 -18.71
N ALA A 122 -3.34 -3.86 -18.05
CA ALA A 122 -3.41 -5.18 -17.44
C ALA A 122 -4.33 -5.20 -16.18
N VAL A 123 -4.45 -4.10 -15.46
CA VAL A 123 -5.24 -4.00 -14.21
C VAL A 123 -6.60 -3.31 -14.40
N LEU A 124 -6.74 -2.43 -15.40
CA LEU A 124 -7.99 -1.70 -15.64
C LEU A 124 -9.24 -2.58 -15.84
N PRO A 125 -9.16 -3.81 -16.42
CA PRO A 125 -10.32 -4.70 -16.52
C PRO A 125 -10.89 -5.16 -15.18
N TYR A 126 -10.14 -5.02 -14.08
CA TYR A 126 -10.50 -5.50 -12.74
C TYR A 126 -10.93 -4.39 -11.78
N VAL A 127 -10.91 -3.12 -12.20
CA VAL A 127 -11.16 -1.99 -11.28
C VAL A 127 -12.55 -2.00 -10.65
N GLU A 128 -13.54 -2.66 -11.26
CA GLU A 128 -14.88 -2.79 -10.69
C GLU A 128 -14.99 -3.87 -9.61
N ASP A 129 -13.99 -4.75 -9.52
CA ASP A 129 -13.97 -5.89 -8.62
C ASP A 129 -13.14 -5.64 -7.35
N ILE A 130 -12.44 -4.50 -7.25
CA ILE A 130 -11.46 -4.19 -6.20
C ILE A 130 -11.85 -2.95 -5.37
N ASP A 131 -11.22 -2.80 -4.21
CA ASP A 131 -11.35 -1.61 -3.35
C ASP A 131 -10.14 -0.69 -3.46
N VAL A 132 -8.95 -1.27 -3.76
CA VAL A 132 -7.68 -0.55 -3.86
C VAL A 132 -6.93 -0.97 -5.13
N LEU A 133 -6.45 0.01 -5.89
CA LEU A 133 -5.48 -0.21 -6.98
C LEU A 133 -4.15 0.43 -6.58
N LEU A 134 -3.18 -0.41 -6.24
CA LEU A 134 -1.84 0.01 -5.85
C LEU A 134 -0.92 0.15 -7.06
N PHE A 135 -0.22 1.25 -7.15
CA PHE A 135 0.80 1.55 -8.16
C PHE A 135 2.20 1.45 -7.55
N MET A 136 2.98 0.49 -8.01
CA MET A 136 4.39 0.40 -7.62
C MET A 136 5.20 1.46 -8.34
N SER A 137 5.74 2.42 -7.60
CA SER A 137 6.64 3.47 -8.12
C SER A 137 8.13 3.18 -7.85
N VAL A 138 8.42 1.95 -7.44
CA VAL A 138 9.74 1.32 -7.37
C VAL A 138 9.59 -0.16 -7.75
N HIS A 139 10.70 -0.86 -8.01
CA HIS A 139 10.65 -2.33 -8.14
C HIS A 139 10.37 -2.95 -6.77
N PRO A 140 9.37 -3.86 -6.63
CA PRO A 140 9.10 -4.56 -5.39
C PRO A 140 10.34 -5.26 -4.83
N GLY A 141 10.47 -5.32 -3.47
CA GLY A 141 11.51 -6.12 -2.81
C GLY A 141 12.35 -5.37 -1.78
N PHE A 142 12.57 -4.07 -1.91
CA PHE A 142 13.40 -3.30 -0.96
C PHE A 142 12.83 -1.91 -0.71
N GLY A 143 12.97 -1.43 0.54
CA GLY A 143 12.67 -0.05 0.89
C GLY A 143 13.74 0.95 0.43
N GLY A 144 13.43 2.24 0.48
CA GLY A 144 14.40 3.34 0.26
C GLY A 144 14.86 3.52 -1.18
N GLN A 145 14.15 2.98 -2.17
CA GLN A 145 14.46 3.11 -3.59
C GLN A 145 14.05 4.47 -4.16
N VAL A 146 14.63 4.81 -5.31
CA VAL A 146 14.32 6.05 -6.03
C VAL A 146 12.99 5.92 -6.76
N PHE A 147 12.13 6.92 -6.59
CA PHE A 147 10.82 7.03 -7.23
C PHE A 147 10.92 6.99 -8.76
N ILE A 148 10.07 6.20 -9.42
CA ILE A 148 9.97 6.06 -10.88
C ILE A 148 8.87 6.98 -11.40
N PRO A 149 9.20 8.17 -11.99
CA PRO A 149 8.20 9.18 -12.35
C PRO A 149 7.19 8.76 -13.43
N SER A 150 7.55 7.82 -14.30
CA SER A 150 6.68 7.37 -15.40
C SER A 150 5.42 6.64 -14.91
N VAL A 151 5.40 6.20 -13.64
CA VAL A 151 4.22 5.57 -13.03
C VAL A 151 3.08 6.57 -12.85
N LEU A 152 3.38 7.87 -12.72
CA LEU A 152 2.36 8.92 -12.59
C LEU A 152 1.40 9.00 -13.79
N ASP A 153 1.87 8.71 -15.01
CA ASP A 153 1.03 8.69 -16.20
C ASP A 153 -0.01 7.54 -16.14
N LYS A 154 0.40 6.40 -15.57
CA LYS A 154 -0.49 5.25 -15.34
C LYS A 154 -1.53 5.56 -14.28
N LEU A 155 -1.09 6.17 -13.18
CA LEU A 155 -1.96 6.62 -12.08
C LEU A 155 -3.02 7.61 -12.59
N THR A 156 -2.61 8.62 -13.38
CA THR A 156 -3.52 9.58 -14.01
C THR A 156 -4.53 8.91 -14.95
N THR A 157 -4.08 7.89 -15.69
CA THR A 157 -4.96 7.11 -16.57
C THR A 157 -6.01 6.34 -15.76
N ALA A 158 -5.61 5.68 -14.67
CA ALA A 158 -6.53 4.96 -13.80
C ALA A 158 -7.49 5.92 -13.09
N ARG A 159 -7.02 7.07 -12.60
CA ARG A 159 -7.87 8.10 -11.98
C ARG A 159 -9.00 8.52 -12.92
N ARG A 160 -8.66 8.82 -14.16
CA ARG A 160 -9.66 9.17 -15.17
C ARG A 160 -10.69 8.05 -15.36
N VAL A 161 -10.27 6.79 -15.45
CA VAL A 161 -11.19 5.64 -15.62
C VAL A 161 -12.09 5.47 -14.39
N VAL A 162 -11.56 5.59 -13.19
CA VAL A 162 -12.32 5.49 -11.93
C VAL A 162 -13.36 6.60 -11.85
N ASP A 163 -12.98 7.84 -12.18
CA ASP A 163 -13.88 9.00 -12.16
C ASP A 163 -14.97 8.91 -13.25
N GLU A 164 -14.60 8.56 -14.49
CA GLU A 164 -15.55 8.41 -15.61
C GLU A 164 -16.60 7.34 -15.35
N ARG A 165 -16.22 6.26 -14.60
CA ARG A 165 -17.14 5.16 -14.27
C ARG A 165 -17.84 5.37 -12.92
N GLY A 166 -17.47 6.40 -12.14
CA GLY A 166 -18.04 6.67 -10.81
C GLY A 166 -17.74 5.57 -9.79
N LEU A 167 -16.55 4.97 -9.86
CA LEU A 167 -16.16 3.86 -8.98
C LEU A 167 -15.65 4.36 -7.63
N ALA A 168 -15.81 3.55 -6.59
CA ALA A 168 -15.34 3.83 -5.23
C ALA A 168 -13.96 3.21 -4.94
N VAL A 169 -13.12 3.03 -5.97
CA VAL A 169 -11.78 2.45 -5.85
C VAL A 169 -10.81 3.53 -5.39
N GLU A 170 -10.03 3.25 -4.37
CA GLU A 170 -8.94 4.10 -3.93
C GLU A 170 -7.66 3.79 -4.72
N LEU A 171 -6.98 4.83 -5.19
CA LEU A 171 -5.72 4.71 -5.89
C LEU A 171 -4.58 4.94 -4.90
N GLU A 172 -3.79 3.91 -4.70
CA GLU A 172 -2.64 3.90 -3.79
C GLU A 172 -1.34 3.93 -4.59
N ILE A 173 -0.30 4.54 -4.04
CA ILE A 173 1.03 4.54 -4.66
C ILE A 173 2.10 4.23 -3.61
N ASP A 174 2.98 3.27 -3.92
CA ASP A 174 4.08 2.84 -3.07
C ASP A 174 5.42 2.89 -3.77
N GLY A 175 6.38 3.48 -3.10
CA GLY A 175 7.77 3.53 -3.50
C GLY A 175 8.35 4.94 -3.66
N GLY A 176 9.34 5.27 -2.85
CA GLY A 176 10.05 6.55 -2.93
C GLY A 176 9.21 7.78 -2.61
N ILE A 177 8.11 7.62 -1.88
CA ILE A 177 7.26 8.72 -1.42
C ILE A 177 7.95 9.49 -0.31
N ASN A 178 8.03 10.82 -0.50
CA ASN A 178 8.62 11.79 0.42
C ASN A 178 8.01 13.18 0.15
N ARG A 179 8.49 14.23 0.81
CA ARG A 179 7.97 15.61 0.66
C ARG A 179 8.04 16.16 -0.78
N GLU A 180 8.94 15.65 -1.62
CA GLU A 180 9.11 16.13 -3.02
C GLU A 180 8.22 15.35 -3.98
N THR A 181 8.03 14.04 -3.75
CA THR A 181 7.28 13.15 -4.64
C THR A 181 5.79 13.08 -4.30
N ALA A 182 5.43 13.25 -3.02
CA ALA A 182 4.05 13.20 -2.54
C ALA A 182 3.10 14.19 -3.25
N PRO A 183 3.44 15.49 -3.45
CA PRO A 183 2.60 16.42 -4.20
C PRO A 183 2.35 15.96 -5.65
N ARG A 184 3.34 15.34 -6.26
CA ARG A 184 3.25 14.85 -7.64
C ARG A 184 2.31 13.64 -7.73
N ALA A 185 2.40 12.72 -6.77
CA ALA A 185 1.53 11.56 -6.68
C ALA A 185 0.07 11.98 -6.41
N ALA A 186 -0.15 12.89 -5.47
CA ALA A 186 -1.48 13.46 -5.18
C ALA A 186 -2.08 14.17 -6.39
N ALA A 187 -1.30 15.00 -7.10
CA ALA A 187 -1.74 15.68 -8.32
C ALA A 187 -2.06 14.72 -9.47
N ALA A 188 -1.42 13.54 -9.52
CA ALA A 188 -1.72 12.48 -10.48
C ALA A 188 -2.96 11.66 -10.11
N GLY A 189 -3.54 11.86 -8.92
CA GLY A 189 -4.79 11.27 -8.48
C GLY A 189 -4.66 10.18 -7.43
N ALA A 190 -3.54 10.09 -6.70
CA ALA A 190 -3.43 9.19 -5.56
C ALA A 190 -4.35 9.62 -4.42
N ASP A 191 -5.06 8.65 -3.86
CA ASP A 191 -5.88 8.77 -2.64
C ASP A 191 -5.07 8.35 -1.41
N ILE A 192 -4.14 7.39 -1.56
CA ILE A 192 -3.32 6.82 -0.50
C ILE A 192 -1.84 6.93 -0.90
N LEU A 193 -1.02 7.48 -0.01
CA LEU A 193 0.43 7.59 -0.16
C LEU A 193 1.13 6.65 0.82
N VAL A 194 1.87 5.67 0.30
CA VAL A 194 2.69 4.77 1.11
C VAL A 194 4.10 5.35 1.25
N ALA A 195 4.53 5.61 2.48
CA ALA A 195 5.84 6.15 2.77
C ALA A 195 6.53 5.35 3.90
N GLY A 196 7.71 4.80 3.63
CA GLY A 196 8.49 4.03 4.58
C GLY A 196 9.68 4.82 5.14
N SER A 197 10.84 4.73 4.49
CA SER A 197 12.10 5.32 4.96
C SER A 197 12.05 6.83 5.19
N ALA A 198 11.25 7.55 4.41
CA ALA A 198 11.05 9.00 4.60
C ALA A 198 10.37 9.34 5.94
N ILE A 199 9.69 8.38 6.56
CA ILE A 199 9.04 8.50 7.87
C ILE A 199 9.94 7.89 8.95
N PHE A 200 10.20 6.59 8.88
CA PHE A 200 10.81 5.84 10.00
C PHE A 200 12.31 6.11 10.19
N HIS A 201 13.02 6.61 9.17
CA HIS A 201 14.44 7.01 9.32
C HIS A 201 14.63 8.49 9.69
N ALA A 202 13.54 9.24 9.89
CA ALA A 202 13.61 10.62 10.38
C ALA A 202 13.82 10.65 11.91
N ASP A 203 14.45 11.71 12.40
CA ASP A 203 14.62 11.94 13.85
C ASP A 203 13.26 12.03 14.57
N ASP A 204 12.25 12.60 13.90
CA ASP A 204 10.85 12.67 14.36
C ASP A 204 9.93 12.11 13.26
N PRO A 205 9.56 10.81 13.33
CA PRO A 205 8.69 10.16 12.37
C PRO A 205 7.30 10.78 12.26
N ALA A 206 6.71 11.24 13.36
CA ALA A 206 5.41 11.91 13.33
C ALA A 206 5.47 13.23 12.57
N ALA A 207 6.49 14.06 12.84
CA ALA A 207 6.69 15.28 12.09
C ALA A 207 6.97 15.04 10.61
N ALA A 208 7.72 13.98 10.27
CA ALA A 208 8.00 13.60 8.89
C ALA A 208 6.71 13.15 8.17
N ALA A 209 5.89 12.33 8.81
CA ALA A 209 4.59 11.89 8.30
C ALA A 209 3.67 13.08 8.00
N ARG A 210 3.52 14.00 8.97
CA ARG A 210 2.74 15.24 8.81
C ARG A 210 3.26 16.09 7.65
N GLN A 211 4.57 16.28 7.52
CA GLN A 211 5.17 17.07 6.44
C GLN A 211 4.90 16.46 5.05
N ILE A 212 4.84 15.13 4.92
CA ILE A 212 4.50 14.44 3.67
C ILE A 212 3.03 14.69 3.34
N ARG A 213 2.12 14.54 4.33
CA ARG A 213 0.68 14.82 4.17
C ARG A 213 0.43 16.26 3.76
N ASP A 214 1.00 17.23 4.49
CA ASP A 214 0.83 18.67 4.22
C ASP A 214 1.34 19.06 2.83
N ALA A 215 2.46 18.45 2.40
CA ALA A 215 2.99 18.69 1.08
C ALA A 215 2.07 18.14 -0.02
N ALA A 216 1.47 16.98 0.19
CA ALA A 216 0.58 16.33 -0.78
C ALA A 216 -0.78 17.04 -0.90
N TRP A 217 -1.36 17.44 0.24
CA TRP A 217 -2.72 17.98 0.35
C TRP A 217 -2.79 19.21 1.24
N PRO A 218 -2.25 20.36 0.79
CA PRO A 218 -2.10 21.57 1.63
C PRO A 218 -3.42 22.20 2.09
N ASP A 219 -4.53 21.89 1.42
CA ASP A 219 -5.85 22.48 1.68
C ASP A 219 -6.77 21.60 2.56
N GLN A 220 -6.24 20.53 3.16
CA GLN A 220 -7.05 19.55 3.92
C GLN A 220 -6.82 19.61 5.44
N HIS A 221 -6.70 20.82 6.00
CA HIS A 221 -6.60 21.06 7.44
C HIS A 221 -7.88 21.65 8.01
#